data_718630ab04586645e0664e0e88cf1901
#
_entry.id   718630ab04586645e0664e0e88cf1901
#
_cell.length_a   1.000
_cell.length_b   1.000
_cell.length_c   1.000
_cell.angle_alpha   90.00
_cell.angle_beta   90.00
_cell.angle_gamma   90.00
#
_symmetry.space_group_name_H-M   'P 1'
#
loop_
_entity.id
_entity.type
_entity.pdbx_description
1 polymer ?
#
loop_
_entity_poly.entity_id
_entity_poly.type
_entity_poly.pdbx_seq_one_letter_code
_entity_poly.pdbx_strand_id
1 'polypeptide(L)'
;EVQPYVTLTDATYTPFYMAMSKITWDALSESQQELIKEAAAVGRQAQLDATDAAQAEALQTLKHNGVEVEENPDKEAFKEKAMTTWNLLTDNTEKGAELLEMIQK
;
A
#
# COMPACT_ATOMS: atom_id res chain seq x y z
N GLU A 1 6.02 -0.62 -23.17
CA GLU A 1 6.80 -0.67 -24.44
C GLU A 1 8.16 -1.36 -24.27
N VAL A 2 8.71 -1.41 -23.08
CA VAL A 2 10.04 -2.02 -22.82
C VAL A 2 9.97 -3.27 -21.92
N GLN A 3 8.80 -3.60 -21.38
CA GLN A 3 8.58 -4.74 -20.50
C GLN A 3 7.47 -5.62 -21.06
N PRO A 4 7.79 -6.74 -21.71
CA PRO A 4 6.79 -7.63 -22.29
C PRO A 4 6.12 -8.55 -21.27
N TYR A 5 6.65 -8.65 -20.04
CA TYR A 5 6.17 -9.52 -18.99
C TYR A 5 5.90 -8.76 -17.70
N VAL A 6 4.80 -9.09 -17.02
CA VAL A 6 4.44 -8.58 -15.69
C VAL A 6 4.01 -9.74 -14.79
N THR A 7 4.49 -9.75 -13.56
CA THR A 7 4.13 -10.74 -12.53
C THR A 7 3.50 -10.04 -11.33
N LEU A 8 2.28 -10.43 -10.95
CA LEU A 8 1.55 -9.82 -9.84
C LEU A 8 1.99 -10.42 -8.50
N THR A 9 3.14 -10.00 -8.02
CA THR A 9 3.73 -10.53 -6.78
C THR A 9 3.13 -9.94 -5.50
N ASP A 10 2.44 -8.79 -5.58
CA ASP A 10 1.96 -7.99 -4.43
C ASP A 10 3.06 -7.72 -3.39
N ALA A 11 4.30 -7.59 -3.85
CA ALA A 11 5.48 -7.51 -2.99
C ALA A 11 5.63 -6.15 -2.29
N THR A 12 4.89 -5.15 -2.71
CA THR A 12 5.01 -3.79 -2.17
C THR A 12 3.64 -3.23 -1.81
N TYR A 13 3.52 -2.76 -0.57
CA TYR A 13 2.38 -1.97 -0.12
C TYR A 13 2.89 -0.56 0.22
N THR A 14 2.31 0.46 -0.40
CA THR A 14 2.68 1.86 -0.17
C THR A 14 1.52 2.59 0.53
N PRO A 15 1.54 2.69 1.88
CA PRO A 15 0.51 3.40 2.60
C PRO A 15 0.65 4.91 2.42
N PHE A 16 -0.47 5.58 2.24
CA PHE A 16 -0.56 7.03 2.34
C PHE A 16 -1.36 7.42 3.58
N TYR A 17 -0.98 8.52 4.20
CA TYR A 17 -1.71 9.05 5.35
C TYR A 17 -2.00 10.53 5.15
N MET A 18 -3.12 10.96 5.71
CA MET A 18 -3.49 12.37 5.76
C MET A 18 -3.06 12.94 7.10
N ALA A 19 -2.33 14.04 7.06
CA ALA A 19 -1.82 14.70 8.27
C ALA A 19 -2.22 16.17 8.32
N MET A 20 -2.42 16.68 9.52
CA MET A 20 -2.67 18.08 9.79
C MET A 20 -1.73 18.58 10.88
N SER A 21 -1.32 19.84 10.80
CA SER A 21 -0.54 20.48 11.86
C SER A 21 -1.30 20.44 13.19
N LYS A 22 -0.64 20.02 14.27
CA LYS A 22 -1.24 20.04 15.61
C LYS A 22 -1.70 21.42 16.03
N ILE A 23 -0.94 22.47 15.69
CA ILE A 23 -1.33 23.85 16.00
C ILE A 23 -2.65 24.21 15.33
N THR A 24 -2.81 23.85 14.06
CA THR A 24 -4.05 24.08 13.31
C THR A 24 -5.19 23.27 13.89
N TRP A 25 -4.95 21.99 14.22
CA TRP A 25 -5.94 21.12 14.82
C TRP A 25 -6.47 21.63 16.15
N ASP A 26 -5.58 22.07 17.04
CA ASP A 26 -5.92 22.58 18.37
C ASP A 26 -6.68 23.93 18.34
N ALA A 27 -6.55 24.68 17.24
CA ALA A 27 -7.28 25.93 17.03
C ALA A 27 -8.73 25.72 16.53
N LEU A 28 -9.10 24.51 16.14
CA LEU A 28 -10.43 24.18 15.68
C LEU A 28 -11.37 23.88 16.86
N SER A 29 -12.65 24.22 16.72
CA SER A 29 -13.68 23.76 17.64
C SER A 29 -13.89 22.24 17.52
N GLU A 30 -14.45 21.61 18.53
CA GLU A 30 -14.77 20.18 18.53
C GLU A 30 -15.64 19.78 17.31
N SER A 31 -16.63 20.61 16.97
CA SER A 31 -17.49 20.36 15.81
C SER A 31 -16.73 20.43 14.48
N GLN A 32 -15.74 21.34 14.37
CA GLN A 32 -14.89 21.41 13.19
C GLN A 32 -13.93 20.21 13.10
N GLN A 33 -13.39 19.77 14.22
CA GLN A 33 -12.55 18.57 14.28
C GLN A 33 -13.32 17.31 13.86
N GLU A 34 -14.56 17.13 14.32
CA GLU A 34 -15.41 16.02 13.89
C GLU A 34 -15.74 16.09 12.40
N LEU A 35 -16.09 17.25 11.88
CA LEU A 35 -16.33 17.43 10.43
C LEU A 35 -15.12 17.06 9.59
N ILE A 36 -13.91 17.41 10.03
CA ILE A 36 -12.67 17.04 9.33
C ILE A 36 -12.44 15.53 9.37
N LYS A 37 -12.69 14.86 10.51
CA LYS A 37 -12.59 13.41 10.61
C LYS A 37 -13.57 12.70 9.67
N GLU A 38 -14.82 13.16 9.63
CA GLU A 38 -15.84 12.63 8.72
C GLU A 38 -15.43 12.82 7.24
N ALA A 39 -14.97 14.02 6.87
CA ALA A 39 -14.50 14.32 5.53
C ALA A 39 -13.28 13.46 5.15
N ALA A 40 -12.36 13.25 6.08
CA ALA A 40 -11.20 12.39 5.87
C ALA A 40 -11.60 10.91 5.66
N ALA A 41 -12.59 10.42 6.39
CA ALA A 41 -13.11 9.06 6.21
C ALA A 41 -13.76 8.87 4.83
N VAL A 42 -14.55 9.84 4.38
CA VAL A 42 -15.14 9.83 3.03
C VAL A 42 -14.05 9.90 1.95
N GLY A 43 -13.09 10.80 2.11
CA GLY A 43 -11.98 10.93 1.17
C GLY A 43 -11.12 9.66 1.09
N ARG A 44 -10.87 9.01 2.24
CA ARG A 44 -10.18 7.73 2.28
C ARG A 44 -10.92 6.64 1.49
N GLN A 45 -12.24 6.52 1.69
CA GLN A 45 -13.02 5.50 0.97
C GLN A 45 -13.01 5.77 -0.54
N ALA A 46 -13.26 7.02 -0.94
CA ALA A 46 -13.21 7.40 -2.35
C ALA A 46 -11.84 7.12 -3.01
N GLN A 47 -10.75 7.33 -2.27
CA GLN A 47 -9.40 7.05 -2.77
C GLN A 47 -9.17 5.53 -2.92
N LEU A 48 -9.65 4.70 -2.00
CA LEU A 48 -9.56 3.24 -2.11
C LEU A 48 -10.33 2.74 -3.35
N ASP A 49 -11.58 3.17 -3.50
CA ASP A 49 -12.43 2.77 -4.64
C ASP A 49 -11.79 3.19 -5.98
N ALA A 50 -11.23 4.40 -6.04
CA ALA A 50 -10.55 4.90 -7.24
C ALA A 50 -9.26 4.11 -7.53
N THR A 51 -8.52 3.70 -6.50
CA THR A 51 -7.29 2.90 -6.65
C THR A 51 -7.62 1.50 -7.20
N ASP A 52 -8.64 0.85 -6.66
CA ASP A 52 -9.07 -0.49 -7.09
C ASP A 52 -9.54 -0.45 -8.57
N ALA A 53 -10.32 0.57 -8.93
CA ALA A 53 -10.75 0.78 -10.31
C ALA A 53 -9.56 1.01 -11.26
N ALA A 54 -8.61 1.86 -10.87
CA ALA A 54 -7.45 2.18 -11.69
C ALA A 54 -6.51 0.95 -11.85
N GLN A 55 -6.37 0.11 -10.84
CA GLN A 55 -5.59 -1.13 -10.94
C GLN A 55 -6.23 -2.12 -11.92
N ALA A 56 -7.56 -2.28 -11.86
CA ALA A 56 -8.29 -3.15 -12.78
C ALA A 56 -8.16 -2.65 -14.23
N GLU A 57 -8.29 -1.35 -14.47
CA GLU A 57 -8.13 -0.74 -15.80
C GLU A 57 -6.69 -0.90 -16.31
N ALA A 58 -5.69 -0.67 -15.45
CA ALA A 58 -4.29 -0.82 -15.81
C ALA A 58 -3.96 -2.26 -16.24
N LEU A 59 -4.48 -3.26 -15.52
CA LEU A 59 -4.31 -4.67 -15.86
C LEU A 59 -4.91 -5.00 -17.24
N GLN A 60 -6.12 -4.53 -17.52
CA GLN A 60 -6.75 -4.71 -18.83
C GLN A 60 -5.96 -4.03 -19.95
N THR A 61 -5.44 -2.83 -19.69
CA THR A 61 -4.60 -2.08 -20.63
C THR A 61 -3.31 -2.83 -20.96
N LEU A 62 -2.63 -3.41 -19.97
CA LEU A 62 -1.43 -4.22 -20.17
C LEU A 62 -1.73 -5.42 -21.08
N LYS A 63 -2.78 -6.18 -20.77
CA LYS A 63 -3.20 -7.35 -21.58
C LYS A 63 -3.57 -6.96 -23.01
N HIS A 64 -4.31 -5.85 -23.16
CA HIS A 64 -4.69 -5.34 -24.49
C HIS A 64 -3.48 -4.96 -25.34
N ASN A 65 -2.43 -4.45 -24.74
CA ASN A 65 -1.18 -4.09 -25.40
C ASN A 65 -0.20 -5.27 -25.60
N GLY A 66 -0.66 -6.50 -25.36
CA GLY A 66 0.12 -7.71 -25.62
C GLY A 66 1.17 -8.03 -24.55
N VAL A 67 1.05 -7.44 -23.35
CA VAL A 67 1.90 -7.81 -22.22
C VAL A 67 1.43 -9.15 -21.66
N GLU A 68 2.34 -10.10 -21.48
CA GLU A 68 2.07 -11.36 -20.79
C GLU A 68 2.03 -11.10 -19.27
N VAL A 69 0.89 -11.40 -18.65
CA VAL A 69 0.68 -11.15 -17.22
C VAL A 69 0.51 -12.47 -16.47
N GLU A 70 1.46 -12.77 -15.56
CA GLU A 70 1.33 -13.85 -14.60
C GLU A 70 0.51 -13.33 -13.39
N GLU A 71 -0.74 -13.78 -13.29
CA GLU A 71 -1.67 -13.33 -12.25
C GLU A 71 -1.61 -14.17 -10.97
N ASN A 72 -1.10 -15.38 -11.05
CA ASN A 72 -1.05 -16.34 -9.94
C ASN A 72 0.37 -16.88 -9.71
N PRO A 73 1.38 -16.02 -9.48
CA PRO A 73 2.73 -16.49 -9.22
C PRO A 73 2.81 -17.27 -7.89
N ASP A 74 3.83 -18.09 -7.75
CA ASP A 74 4.16 -18.73 -6.48
C ASP A 74 4.67 -17.68 -5.47
N LYS A 75 3.72 -17.02 -4.78
CA LYS A 75 4.03 -15.96 -3.81
C LYS A 75 4.82 -16.48 -2.61
N GLU A 76 4.66 -17.74 -2.24
CA GLU A 76 5.44 -18.31 -1.13
C GLU A 76 6.90 -18.46 -1.49
N ALA A 77 7.22 -18.86 -2.72
CA ALA A 77 8.62 -18.90 -3.18
C ALA A 77 9.28 -17.51 -3.20
N PHE A 78 8.53 -16.47 -3.59
CA PHE A 78 9.00 -15.07 -3.49
C PHE A 78 9.23 -14.65 -2.03
N LYS A 79 8.30 -14.98 -1.13
CA LYS A 79 8.39 -14.69 0.30
C LYS A 79 9.59 -15.37 0.94
N GLU A 80 9.82 -16.66 0.67
CA GLU A 80 11.00 -17.38 1.17
C GLU A 80 12.31 -16.69 0.78
N LYS A 81 12.41 -16.21 -0.44
CA LYS A 81 13.58 -15.43 -0.89
C LYS A 81 13.68 -14.08 -0.19
N ALA A 82 12.57 -13.37 -0.03
CA ALA A 82 12.54 -12.09 0.69
C ALA A 82 12.93 -12.24 2.17
N MET A 83 12.56 -13.33 2.82
CA MET A 83 12.92 -13.61 4.23
C MET A 83 14.43 -13.56 4.47
N THR A 84 15.25 -13.88 3.48
CA THR A 84 16.72 -13.83 3.60
C THR A 84 17.24 -12.41 3.85
N THR A 85 16.45 -11.38 3.58
CA THR A 85 16.81 -9.97 3.77
C THR A 85 16.16 -9.34 5.01
N TRP A 86 15.28 -10.04 5.72
CA TRP A 86 14.55 -9.50 6.86
C TRP A 86 15.43 -9.13 8.04
N ASN A 87 16.57 -9.82 8.21
CA ASN A 87 17.58 -9.45 9.19
C ASN A 87 18.11 -8.03 9.00
N LEU A 88 18.10 -7.48 7.78
CA LEU A 88 18.46 -6.09 7.53
C LEU A 88 17.52 -5.11 8.27
N LEU A 89 16.24 -5.46 8.39
CA LEU A 89 15.28 -4.67 9.15
C LEU A 89 15.48 -4.88 10.66
N THR A 90 15.60 -6.13 11.11
CA THR A 90 15.69 -6.46 12.54
C THR A 90 16.99 -5.96 13.16
N ASP A 91 18.10 -6.01 12.42
CA ASP A 91 19.42 -5.63 12.90
C ASP A 91 19.66 -4.10 12.90
N ASN A 92 18.93 -3.37 12.04
CA ASN A 92 19.13 -1.93 11.84
C ASN A 92 18.00 -1.05 12.40
N THR A 93 16.96 -1.65 13.00
CA THR A 93 15.81 -0.91 13.51
C THR A 93 15.48 -1.38 14.93
N GLU A 94 15.46 -0.46 15.91
CA GLU A 94 15.22 -0.77 17.32
C GLU A 94 13.98 -1.63 17.58
N LYS A 95 12.92 -1.44 16.76
CA LYS A 95 11.67 -2.22 16.83
C LYS A 95 11.47 -3.13 15.62
N GLY A 96 12.53 -3.45 14.89
CA GLY A 96 12.46 -4.20 13.63
C GLY A 96 11.78 -5.55 13.77
N ALA A 97 12.10 -6.30 14.81
CA ALA A 97 11.48 -7.60 15.07
C ALA A 97 9.97 -7.50 15.40
N GLU A 98 9.59 -6.51 16.24
CA GLU A 98 8.18 -6.25 16.58
C GLU A 98 7.37 -5.84 15.34
N LEU A 99 7.92 -4.93 14.53
CA LEU A 99 7.28 -4.48 13.29
C LEU A 99 7.12 -5.64 12.29
N LEU A 100 8.13 -6.48 12.16
CA LEU A 100 8.08 -7.64 11.28
C LEU A 100 6.99 -8.63 11.70
N GLU A 101 6.86 -8.90 13.00
CA GLU A 101 5.78 -9.75 13.54
C GLU A 101 4.39 -9.16 13.30
N MET A 102 4.25 -7.84 13.39
CA MET A 102 2.97 -7.16 13.13
C MET A 102 2.56 -7.24 11.66
N ILE A 103 3.51 -7.18 10.72
CA ILE A 103 3.25 -7.23 9.28
C ILE A 103 2.86 -8.64 8.82
N GLN A 104 3.31 -9.67 9.53
CA GLN A 104 3.04 -11.08 9.16
C GLN A 104 1.70 -11.62 9.67
N LYS A 105 0.98 -10.87 10.50
CA LYS A 105 -0.34 -11.22 11.03
C LYS A 105 -1.45 -10.81 10.07
#